data_0959b0dc777feace7927e3f41987a75a
#
_entry.id   0959b0dc777feace7927e3f41987a75a
#
_cell.length_a   1.000
_cell.length_b   1.000
_cell.length_c   1.000
_cell.angle_alpha   90.00
_cell.angle_beta   90.00
_cell.angle_gamma   90.00
#
_symmetry.space_group_name_H-M   'P 1'
#
loop_
_entity.id
_entity.type
_entity.pdbx_description
1 polymer ?
#
loop_
_entity_poly.entity_id
_entity_poly.type
_entity_poly.pdbx_seq_one_letter_code
_entity_poly.pdbx_strand_id
1 'polypeptide(L)'
;MQRVRRMRASTMGRYRVNVRITIRGWHVEEAGLSAESRGDSMVITIHGDLDIITSPLLDECLTGVQSTHQRVILDLADVDFLDTSALAVIVGHWKKLEAAGGTLALAGARYRYTKTLWITGLADKLTLYDTVAEALDAQATTAT
;
A
#
# COMPACT_ATOMS: atom_id res chain seq x y z
N MET A 1 11.65 21.01 -4.41
CA MET A 1 11.96 20.13 -5.53
C MET A 1 11.89 18.68 -5.06
N GLN A 2 10.97 17.93 -5.62
CA GLN A 2 10.80 16.51 -5.29
C GLN A 2 11.77 15.66 -6.09
N ARG A 3 12.51 14.80 -5.43
CA ARG A 3 13.26 13.74 -6.09
C ARG A 3 12.73 12.39 -5.65
N VAL A 4 12.23 11.63 -6.60
CA VAL A 4 11.88 10.23 -6.40
C VAL A 4 13.09 9.40 -6.75
N ARG A 5 13.64 8.68 -5.77
CA ARG A 5 14.67 7.68 -6.04
C ARG A 5 14.01 6.32 -6.12
N ARG A 6 14.00 5.75 -7.31
CA ARG A 6 13.58 4.38 -7.52
C ARG A 6 14.79 3.48 -7.44
N MET A 7 14.75 2.54 -6.51
CA MET A 7 15.70 1.42 -6.54
C MET A 7 15.08 0.29 -7.35
N ARG A 8 15.85 -0.24 -8.29
CA ARG A 8 15.42 -1.37 -9.12
C ARG A 8 14.91 -2.52 -8.27
N ALA A 9 13.83 -3.15 -8.71
CA ALA A 9 13.41 -4.43 -8.20
C ALA A 9 14.59 -5.42 -8.32
N SER A 10 14.97 -6.01 -7.19
CA SER A 10 15.89 -7.13 -7.24
C SER A 10 15.20 -8.31 -7.89
N THR A 11 15.97 -9.24 -8.44
CA THR A 11 15.48 -10.48 -9.05
C THR A 11 14.62 -11.35 -8.13
N MET A 12 14.42 -10.94 -6.87
CA MET A 12 13.63 -11.66 -5.86
C MET A 12 12.28 -11.02 -5.56
N GLY A 13 11.74 -10.17 -6.45
CA GLY A 13 10.44 -9.54 -6.23
C GLY A 13 10.40 -8.51 -5.11
N ARG A 14 11.53 -7.88 -4.83
CA ARG A 14 11.61 -6.76 -3.89
C ARG A 14 11.69 -5.45 -4.63
N TYR A 15 10.95 -4.50 -4.14
CA TYR A 15 10.86 -3.17 -4.74
C TYR A 15 10.86 -2.13 -3.62
N ARG A 16 11.65 -1.07 -3.80
CA ARG A 16 11.68 0.01 -2.80
C ARG A 16 11.69 1.37 -3.50
N VAL A 17 10.83 2.24 -3.03
CA VAL A 17 10.77 3.64 -3.47
C VAL A 17 10.79 4.53 -2.24
N ASN A 18 11.65 5.54 -2.27
CA ASN A 18 11.67 6.58 -1.25
C ASN A 18 11.42 7.92 -1.91
N VAL A 19 10.58 8.73 -1.29
CA VAL A 19 10.34 10.11 -1.71
C VAL A 19 11.10 11.03 -0.79
N ARG A 20 11.93 11.87 -1.39
CA ARG A 20 12.66 12.91 -0.66
C ARG A 20 12.25 14.27 -1.18
N ILE A 21 11.92 15.15 -0.25
CA ILE A 21 11.70 16.56 -0.55
C ILE A 21 12.93 17.33 -0.12
N THR A 22 13.46 18.14 -1.02
CA THR A 22 14.55 19.05 -0.71
C THR A 22 14.00 20.46 -0.56
N ILE A 23 14.08 21.01 0.67
CA ILE A 23 13.69 22.38 0.95
C ILE A 23 14.93 23.09 1.49
N ARG A 24 15.37 24.15 0.81
CA ARG A 24 16.54 24.95 1.21
C ARG A 24 17.80 24.14 1.50
N GLY A 25 18.08 23.12 0.68
CA GLY A 25 19.25 22.25 0.86
C GLY A 25 19.11 21.17 1.92
N TRP A 26 17.97 21.10 2.61
CA TRP A 26 17.67 20.02 3.57
C TRP A 26 16.89 18.91 2.86
N HIS A 27 17.28 17.67 3.13
CA HIS A 27 16.57 16.50 2.62
C HIS A 27 15.63 15.99 3.71
N VAL A 28 14.32 16.01 3.42
CA VAL A 28 13.32 15.43 4.30
C VAL A 28 12.72 14.22 3.58
N GLU A 29 12.82 13.06 4.20
CA GLU A 29 12.18 11.86 3.70
C GLU A 29 10.71 11.88 4.15
N GLU A 30 9.78 11.99 3.20
CA GLU A 30 8.35 12.08 3.47
C GLU A 30 7.68 10.72 3.55
N ALA A 31 8.02 9.82 2.64
CA ALA A 31 7.43 8.49 2.58
C ALA A 31 8.35 7.50 1.91
N GLY A 32 8.15 6.23 2.22
CA GLY A 32 8.82 5.13 1.54
C GLY A 32 7.87 3.98 1.30
N LEU A 33 8.12 3.26 0.23
CA LEU A 33 7.40 2.07 -0.17
C LEU A 33 8.37 0.94 -0.42
N SER A 34 8.04 -0.25 0.07
CA SER A 34 8.76 -1.47 -0.32
C SER A 34 7.74 -2.57 -0.60
N ALA A 35 8.02 -3.38 -1.61
CA ALA A 35 7.18 -4.50 -1.96
C ALA A 35 7.99 -5.79 -1.93
N GLU A 36 7.44 -6.82 -1.33
CA GLU A 36 8.08 -8.13 -1.20
C GLU A 36 7.07 -9.22 -1.47
N SER A 37 7.43 -10.17 -2.33
CA SER A 37 6.61 -11.34 -2.61
C SER A 37 6.69 -12.34 -1.45
N ARG A 38 5.54 -12.77 -0.96
CA ARG A 38 5.42 -13.83 0.05
C ARG A 38 4.41 -14.86 -0.43
N GLY A 39 4.92 -15.98 -0.94
CA GLY A 39 4.07 -16.97 -1.60
C GLY A 39 3.35 -16.35 -2.78
N ASP A 40 2.03 -16.50 -2.82
CA ASP A 40 1.20 -15.93 -3.89
C ASP A 40 0.77 -14.49 -3.62
N SER A 41 1.16 -13.94 -2.49
CA SER A 41 0.80 -12.57 -2.09
C SER A 41 1.96 -11.61 -2.25
N MET A 42 1.64 -10.36 -2.56
CA MET A 42 2.61 -9.27 -2.56
C MET A 42 2.31 -8.37 -1.36
N VAL A 43 3.30 -8.19 -0.48
CA VAL A 43 3.19 -7.31 0.67
C VAL A 43 3.86 -5.99 0.34
N ILE A 44 3.09 -4.91 0.38
CA ILE A 44 3.59 -3.54 0.18
C ILE A 44 3.63 -2.87 1.54
N THR A 45 4.84 -2.60 2.03
CA THR A 45 5.05 -1.91 3.30
C THR A 45 5.25 -0.43 3.03
N ILE A 46 4.48 0.39 3.72
CA ILE A 46 4.47 1.84 3.53
C ILE A 46 4.82 2.50 4.86
N HIS A 47 5.69 3.51 4.81
CA HIS A 47 5.98 4.34 5.98
C HIS A 47 5.89 5.81 5.64
N GLY A 48 5.60 6.65 6.65
CA GLY A 48 5.47 8.09 6.50
C GLY A 48 4.06 8.51 6.09
N ASP A 49 3.95 9.62 5.41
CA ASP A 49 2.68 10.22 5.02
C ASP A 49 2.24 9.79 3.63
N LEU A 50 0.98 9.36 3.53
CA LEU A 50 0.31 9.10 2.25
C LEU A 50 -0.63 10.25 1.96
N ASP A 51 -0.17 11.19 1.15
CA ASP A 51 -0.88 12.42 0.79
C ASP A 51 -0.94 12.59 -0.74
N ILE A 52 -1.40 13.75 -1.18
CA ILE A 52 -1.51 14.06 -2.61
C ILE A 52 -0.15 13.99 -3.34
N ILE A 53 0.95 14.20 -2.61
CA ILE A 53 2.30 14.17 -3.18
C ILE A 53 2.79 12.74 -3.34
N THR A 54 2.51 11.88 -2.36
CA THR A 54 3.02 10.50 -2.31
C THR A 54 2.07 9.47 -2.90
N SER A 55 0.76 9.78 -3.00
CA SER A 55 -0.22 8.85 -3.54
C SER A 55 0.05 8.40 -4.99
N PRO A 56 0.63 9.22 -5.89
CA PRO A 56 1.01 8.72 -7.22
C PRO A 56 2.02 7.59 -7.20
N LEU A 57 2.90 7.55 -6.20
CA LEU A 57 3.88 6.47 -6.03
C LEU A 57 3.21 5.17 -5.61
N LEU A 58 2.23 5.27 -4.72
CA LEU A 58 1.43 4.11 -4.34
C LEU A 58 0.66 3.56 -5.54
N ASP A 59 0.06 4.45 -6.34
CA ASP A 59 -0.66 4.07 -7.55
C ASP A 59 0.25 3.32 -8.53
N GLU A 60 1.44 3.84 -8.77
CA GLU A 60 2.41 3.22 -9.65
C GLU A 60 2.88 1.86 -9.13
N CYS A 61 3.16 1.76 -7.83
CA CYS A 61 3.56 0.52 -7.19
C CYS A 61 2.46 -0.55 -7.31
N LEU A 62 1.22 -0.19 -7.01
CA LEU A 62 0.08 -1.11 -7.11
C LEU A 62 -0.15 -1.55 -8.55
N THR A 63 -0.04 -0.64 -9.52
CA THR A 63 -0.15 -0.98 -10.94
C THR A 63 0.89 -2.02 -11.36
N GLY A 64 2.14 -1.84 -10.94
CA GLY A 64 3.21 -2.78 -11.22
C GLY A 64 3.00 -4.15 -10.57
N VAL A 65 2.56 -4.15 -9.32
CA VAL A 65 2.31 -5.39 -8.56
C VAL A 65 1.15 -6.18 -9.15
N GLN A 66 0.08 -5.53 -9.58
CA GLN A 66 -1.09 -6.19 -10.17
C GLN A 66 -0.79 -6.89 -11.49
N SER A 67 0.29 -6.52 -12.15
CA SER A 67 0.70 -7.21 -13.39
C SER A 67 1.19 -8.63 -13.14
N THR A 68 1.59 -8.95 -11.91
CA THR A 68 2.17 -10.25 -11.55
C THR A 68 1.45 -10.96 -10.41
N HIS A 69 0.74 -10.22 -9.56
CA HIS A 69 0.10 -10.76 -8.36
C HIS A 69 -1.36 -10.32 -8.26
N GLN A 70 -2.24 -11.25 -7.92
CA GLN A 70 -3.65 -10.98 -7.69
C GLN A 70 -4.00 -10.80 -6.21
N ARG A 71 -3.06 -11.13 -5.31
CA ARG A 71 -3.24 -10.97 -3.87
C ARG A 71 -2.25 -9.95 -3.36
N VAL A 72 -2.79 -8.86 -2.84
CA VAL A 72 -1.99 -7.72 -2.37
C VAL A 72 -2.38 -7.38 -0.94
N ILE A 73 -1.37 -7.17 -0.11
CA ILE A 73 -1.53 -6.69 1.25
C ILE A 73 -0.79 -5.37 1.38
N LEU A 74 -1.48 -4.34 1.86
CA LEU A 74 -0.86 -3.07 2.21
C LEU A 74 -0.61 -3.05 3.71
N ASP A 75 0.66 -2.98 4.10
CA ASP A 75 1.06 -2.84 5.49
C ASP A 75 1.15 -1.35 5.82
N LEU A 76 0.21 -0.89 6.63
CA LEU A 76 0.04 0.52 7.00
C LEU A 76 0.48 0.81 8.44
N ALA A 77 1.15 -0.14 9.11
CA ALA A 77 1.53 0.00 10.52
C ALA A 77 2.41 1.23 10.77
N ASP A 78 3.27 1.57 9.83
CA ASP A 78 4.20 2.70 9.95
C ASP A 78 3.73 3.96 9.19
N VAL A 79 2.48 3.99 8.78
CA VAL A 79 1.88 5.17 8.15
C VAL A 79 1.43 6.15 9.22
N ASP A 80 1.92 7.39 9.13
CA ASP A 80 1.59 8.44 10.11
C ASP A 80 0.34 9.22 9.73
N PHE A 81 0.07 9.34 8.44
CA PHE A 81 -1.06 10.10 7.92
C PHE A 81 -1.52 9.52 6.59
N LEU A 82 -2.83 9.50 6.37
CA LEU A 82 -3.43 9.00 5.14
C LEU A 82 -4.59 9.93 4.77
N ASP A 83 -4.49 10.58 3.62
CA ASP A 83 -5.53 11.48 3.15
C ASP A 83 -6.48 10.83 2.12
N THR A 84 -7.45 11.60 1.67
CA THR A 84 -8.45 11.11 0.72
C THR A 84 -7.87 10.76 -0.64
N SER A 85 -6.78 11.39 -1.07
CA SER A 85 -6.15 11.05 -2.35
C SER A 85 -5.52 9.66 -2.30
N ALA A 86 -4.89 9.29 -1.20
CA ALA A 86 -4.36 7.95 -0.99
C ALA A 86 -5.48 6.91 -0.88
N LEU A 87 -6.56 7.24 -0.17
CA LEU A 87 -7.74 6.35 -0.10
C LEU A 87 -8.34 6.10 -1.48
N ALA A 88 -8.43 7.12 -2.32
CA ALA A 88 -8.94 6.97 -3.68
C ALA A 88 -8.09 5.99 -4.51
N VAL A 89 -6.77 6.05 -4.36
CA VAL A 89 -5.84 5.12 -5.01
C VAL A 89 -6.09 3.69 -4.52
N ILE A 90 -6.18 3.51 -3.22
CA ILE A 90 -6.42 2.19 -2.61
C ILE A 90 -7.74 1.60 -3.11
N VAL A 91 -8.81 2.37 -3.07
CA VAL A 91 -10.15 1.92 -3.51
C VAL A 91 -10.16 1.59 -5.00
N GLY A 92 -9.51 2.41 -5.82
CA GLY A 92 -9.42 2.17 -7.27
C GLY A 92 -8.74 0.84 -7.59
N HIS A 93 -7.64 0.53 -6.92
CA HIS A 93 -6.93 -0.73 -7.11
C HIS A 93 -7.68 -1.91 -6.50
N TRP A 94 -8.34 -1.72 -5.34
CA TRP A 94 -9.20 -2.74 -4.76
C TRP A 94 -10.28 -3.19 -5.75
N LYS A 95 -10.96 -2.24 -6.39
CA LYS A 95 -11.99 -2.55 -7.39
C LYS A 95 -11.43 -3.30 -8.59
N LYS A 96 -10.26 -2.92 -9.07
CA LYS A 96 -9.61 -3.61 -10.19
C LYS A 96 -9.22 -5.04 -9.85
N LEU A 97 -8.64 -5.23 -8.65
CA LEU A 97 -8.26 -6.57 -8.18
C LEU A 97 -9.48 -7.45 -7.99
N GLU A 98 -10.51 -6.94 -7.34
CA GLU A 98 -11.75 -7.70 -7.13
C GLU A 98 -12.40 -8.12 -8.45
N ALA A 99 -12.45 -7.21 -9.43
CA ALA A 99 -12.97 -7.51 -10.76
C ALA A 99 -12.17 -8.60 -11.49
N ALA A 100 -10.89 -8.70 -11.20
CA ALA A 100 -10.01 -9.72 -11.77
C ALA A 100 -9.96 -11.03 -10.93
N GLY A 101 -10.77 -11.12 -9.87
CA GLY A 101 -10.78 -12.28 -8.99
C GLY A 101 -9.69 -12.27 -7.91
N GLY A 102 -9.00 -11.15 -7.76
CA GLY A 102 -7.97 -10.96 -6.76
C GLY A 102 -8.47 -10.36 -5.46
N THR A 103 -7.55 -10.06 -4.55
CA THR A 103 -7.86 -9.48 -3.25
C THR A 103 -6.88 -8.37 -2.90
N LEU A 104 -7.40 -7.36 -2.20
CA LEU A 104 -6.59 -6.32 -1.58
C LEU A 104 -6.98 -6.25 -0.12
N ALA A 105 -6.01 -6.43 0.77
CA ALA A 105 -6.19 -6.33 2.21
C ALA A 105 -5.32 -5.23 2.80
N LEU A 106 -5.78 -4.62 3.88
CA LEU A 106 -5.03 -3.63 4.64
C LEU A 106 -4.64 -4.25 5.98
N ALA A 107 -3.40 -4.08 6.38
CA ALA A 107 -2.88 -4.57 7.65
C ALA A 107 -2.30 -3.43 8.48
N GLY A 108 -2.52 -3.46 9.79
CA GLY A 108 -1.94 -2.51 10.72
C GLY A 108 -2.49 -1.09 10.64
N ALA A 109 -3.65 -0.89 10.02
CA ALA A 109 -4.25 0.43 9.91
C ALA A 109 -4.62 0.97 11.30
N ARG A 110 -4.14 2.18 11.63
CA ARG A 110 -4.39 2.80 12.91
C ARG A 110 -5.81 3.35 12.98
N TYR A 111 -6.37 3.42 14.20
CA TYR A 111 -7.75 3.86 14.45
C TYR A 111 -8.12 5.17 13.74
N ARG A 112 -7.23 6.17 13.73
CA ARG A 112 -7.51 7.46 13.08
C ARG A 112 -7.75 7.36 11.57
N TYR A 113 -7.21 6.32 10.91
CA TYR A 113 -7.47 6.06 9.49
C TYR A 113 -8.73 5.21 9.32
N THR A 114 -8.92 4.25 10.20
CA THR A 114 -10.11 3.40 10.18
C THR A 114 -11.38 4.22 10.41
N LYS A 115 -11.31 5.29 11.22
CA LYS A 115 -12.44 6.21 11.42
C LYS A 115 -12.90 6.80 10.09
N THR A 116 -11.99 7.27 9.24
CA THR A 116 -12.31 7.77 7.91
C THR A 116 -12.95 6.67 7.05
N LEU A 117 -12.44 5.45 7.13
CA LEU A 117 -12.99 4.31 6.41
C LEU A 117 -14.42 4.00 6.85
N TRP A 118 -14.72 4.11 8.16
CA TRP A 118 -16.06 3.91 8.69
C TRP A 118 -17.04 4.97 8.21
N ILE A 119 -16.64 6.23 8.25
CA ILE A 119 -17.48 7.37 7.83
C ILE A 119 -17.83 7.27 6.35
N THR A 120 -16.90 6.83 5.52
CA THR A 120 -17.09 6.71 4.07
C THR A 120 -17.73 5.39 3.65
N GLY A 121 -17.95 4.46 4.58
CA GLY A 121 -18.48 3.13 4.30
C GLY A 121 -17.46 2.17 3.69
N LEU A 122 -16.21 2.57 3.55
CA LEU A 122 -15.18 1.74 2.95
C LEU A 122 -14.74 0.59 3.85
N ALA A 123 -14.88 0.74 5.17
CA ALA A 123 -14.53 -0.31 6.12
C ALA A 123 -15.34 -1.59 5.90
N ASP A 124 -16.56 -1.49 5.40
CA ASP A 124 -17.42 -2.64 5.09
C ASP A 124 -16.98 -3.35 3.79
N LYS A 125 -16.23 -2.69 2.96
CA LYS A 125 -15.83 -3.20 1.64
C LYS A 125 -14.38 -3.68 1.60
N LEU A 126 -13.50 -3.00 2.32
CA LEU A 126 -12.09 -3.35 2.41
C LEU A 126 -11.86 -4.34 3.55
N THR A 127 -11.03 -5.33 3.32
CA THR A 127 -10.68 -6.30 4.36
C THR A 127 -9.53 -5.74 5.20
N LEU A 128 -9.77 -5.62 6.51
CA LEU A 128 -8.82 -5.06 7.47
C LEU A 128 -8.30 -6.16 8.40
N TYR A 129 -6.99 -6.21 8.59
CA TYR A 129 -6.32 -7.11 9.54
C TYR A 129 -5.42 -6.31 10.47
N ASP A 130 -5.21 -6.81 11.67
CA ASP A 130 -4.31 -6.15 12.63
C ASP A 130 -2.85 -6.29 12.22
N THR A 131 -2.47 -7.41 11.59
CA THR A 131 -1.10 -7.68 11.20
C THR A 131 -1.02 -8.26 9.79
N VAL A 132 0.17 -8.15 9.20
CA VAL A 132 0.47 -8.79 7.90
C VAL A 132 0.34 -10.31 8.01
N ALA A 133 0.77 -10.90 9.12
CA ALA A 133 0.67 -12.35 9.33
C ALA A 133 -0.77 -12.83 9.26
N GLU A 134 -1.71 -12.13 9.91
CA GLU A 134 -3.13 -12.46 9.84
C GLU A 134 -3.68 -12.32 8.42
N ALA A 135 -3.28 -11.28 7.70
CA ALA A 135 -3.70 -11.06 6.32
C ALA A 135 -3.17 -12.18 5.40
N LEU A 136 -1.93 -12.59 5.58
CA LEU A 136 -1.34 -13.69 4.81
C LEU A 136 -2.06 -15.00 5.08
N ASP A 137 -2.37 -15.32 6.33
CA ASP A 137 -3.09 -16.52 6.71
C ASP A 137 -4.49 -16.55 6.10
N ALA A 138 -5.20 -15.43 6.14
CA ALA A 138 -6.53 -15.33 5.57
C ALA A 138 -6.51 -15.47 4.05
N GLN A 139 -5.56 -14.89 3.36
CA GLN A 139 -5.42 -15.02 1.90
C GLN A 139 -5.02 -16.42 1.49
N ALA A 140 -4.17 -17.09 2.25
CA ALA A 140 -3.80 -18.48 2.00
C ALA A 140 -5.02 -19.42 2.15
N THR A 141 -5.89 -19.16 3.12
CA THR A 141 -7.08 -19.97 3.36
C THR A 141 -8.11 -19.82 2.24
N THR A 142 -8.21 -18.65 1.63
CA THR A 142 -9.13 -18.37 0.50
C THR A 142 -8.59 -18.85 -0.84
N ALA A 143 -7.39 -19.40 -0.87
CA ALA A 143 -6.68 -19.79 -2.11
C ALA A 143 -7.04 -21.17 -2.64
N THR A 144 -8.06 -21.81 -2.13
CA THR A 144 -8.50 -23.12 -2.62
C THR A 144 -9.40 -22.99 -3.83
#